data_72aaf7d4f754deee3e4ae8353ea6b654
#
_entry.id   72aaf7d4f754deee3e4ae8353ea6b654
#
_cell.length_a   1.000
_cell.length_b   1.000
_cell.length_c   1.000
_cell.angle_alpha   90.00
_cell.angle_beta   90.00
_cell.angle_gamma   90.00
#
_symmetry.space_group_name_H-M   'P 1'
#
loop_
_entity.id
_entity.type
_entity.pdbx_description
1 polymer ?
#
loop_
_entity_poly.entity_id
_entity_poly.type
_entity_poly.pdbx_seq_one_letter_code
_entity_poly.pdbx_strand_id
1 'polypeptide(L)'
;MTQLDRRHFLGSGLFTAAAIITPEMALAGTSPAGWSLAVSDIDADVPEETLQLVDGKVPANCDVTLYRNGPAKFRRGTGASGHWFDGDGLVRKFRVGNGKATLAARFVDTPKRRLETKLDAIVQPGFGSSRRDGAVVNGPDDTNAANTSVLMSGGELLALWEGGSPAILDPETLETRGFKTFRRDLKQMPFLAHPRVEPDGTVWNLGGNGKSTFVWKLNPDGSLGKAEMLEVGRASYFHDFTATARHLIIVLQPWVQEGFKFPLSTAMAWKPELGTRILVIDKNDLSKKRTYELPAFSFFHLADGW
;
A
#
# COMPACT_ATOMS: atom_id res chain seq x y z
N MET A 1 16.67 22.52 -33.28
CA MET A 1 15.74 22.39 -32.14
C MET A 1 14.48 21.73 -32.67
N THR A 2 14.39 20.43 -32.55
CA THR A 2 13.22 19.62 -32.98
C THR A 2 12.22 19.62 -31.86
N GLN A 3 11.03 20.17 -32.11
CA GLN A 3 9.90 20.11 -31.19
C GLN A 3 9.50 18.64 -31.00
N LEU A 4 9.58 18.15 -29.78
CA LEU A 4 9.03 16.86 -29.38
C LEU A 4 7.49 16.98 -29.34
N ASP A 5 6.83 16.34 -30.28
CA ASP A 5 5.36 16.26 -30.34
C ASP A 5 4.83 15.39 -29.19
N ARG A 6 3.77 15.86 -28.51
CA ARG A 6 3.06 15.15 -27.44
C ARG A 6 2.64 13.72 -27.78
N ARG A 7 2.44 13.43 -29.07
CA ARG A 7 2.08 12.09 -29.54
C ARG A 7 3.22 11.09 -29.44
N HIS A 8 4.48 11.53 -29.57
CA HIS A 8 5.66 10.67 -29.41
C HIS A 8 5.97 10.36 -27.94
N PHE A 9 5.61 11.25 -27.02
CA PHE A 9 5.75 11.00 -25.58
C PHE A 9 4.76 9.95 -25.08
N LEU A 10 3.52 9.94 -25.58
CA LEU A 10 2.49 8.97 -25.20
C LEU A 10 2.67 7.59 -25.84
N GLY A 11 3.33 7.51 -27.00
CA GLY A 11 3.62 6.23 -27.69
C GLY A 11 4.76 5.43 -27.04
N SER A 12 5.66 6.08 -26.31
CA SER A 12 6.80 5.44 -25.65
C SER A 12 6.51 4.97 -24.22
N GLY A 13 5.37 5.36 -23.65
CA GLY A 13 4.98 5.06 -22.25
C GLY A 13 4.21 3.76 -22.04
N LEU A 14 3.85 3.04 -23.09
CA LEU A 14 2.90 1.91 -23.01
C LEU A 14 3.53 0.52 -22.85
N PHE A 15 4.84 0.40 -22.63
CA PHE A 15 5.52 -0.89 -22.47
C PHE A 15 6.34 -1.06 -21.18
N THR A 16 6.00 -0.39 -20.08
CA THR A 16 6.76 -0.54 -18.84
C THR A 16 5.91 -0.95 -17.65
N ALA A 17 4.94 -1.82 -17.84
CA ALA A 17 4.17 -2.34 -16.72
C ALA A 17 3.95 -3.84 -16.86
N ALA A 18 4.98 -4.62 -16.78
CA ALA A 18 5.06 -6.02 -16.34
C ALA A 18 6.44 -6.59 -16.68
N ALA A 19 7.51 -6.00 -16.19
CA ALA A 19 8.73 -6.76 -16.06
C ALA A 19 8.49 -7.81 -14.97
N ILE A 20 8.13 -9.02 -15.36
CA ILE A 20 8.31 -10.20 -14.54
C ILE A 20 9.81 -10.31 -14.35
N ILE A 21 10.33 -9.80 -13.23
CA ILE A 21 11.74 -9.97 -12.86
C ILE A 21 11.86 -11.43 -12.45
N THR A 22 12.34 -12.26 -13.36
CA THR A 22 12.71 -13.63 -12.99
C THR A 22 13.95 -13.56 -12.08
N PRO A 23 14.08 -14.44 -11.07
CA PRO A 23 15.21 -14.45 -10.15
C PRO A 23 16.59 -14.59 -10.82
N GLU A 24 16.64 -15.06 -12.05
CA GLU A 24 17.87 -15.32 -12.80
C GLU A 24 18.58 -14.06 -13.33
N MET A 25 17.90 -12.91 -13.43
CA MET A 25 18.54 -11.66 -13.85
C MET A 25 19.42 -11.00 -12.78
N ALA A 26 19.39 -11.49 -11.54
CA ALA A 26 20.16 -10.92 -10.43
C ALA A 26 21.56 -11.53 -10.25
N LEU A 27 21.99 -12.48 -11.08
CA LEU A 27 23.23 -13.26 -10.90
C LEU A 27 24.39 -12.91 -11.82
N ALA A 28 24.29 -11.90 -12.68
CA ALA A 28 25.43 -11.46 -13.46
C ALA A 28 26.27 -10.45 -12.65
N GLY A 29 27.53 -10.78 -12.37
CA GLY A 29 28.48 -10.08 -11.49
C GLY A 29 28.90 -8.67 -11.90
N THR A 30 27.95 -7.80 -12.20
CA THR A 30 28.11 -6.35 -12.30
C THR A 30 27.51 -5.72 -11.06
N SER A 31 28.05 -4.61 -10.55
CA SER A 31 27.41 -3.81 -9.49
C SER A 31 25.93 -3.67 -9.80
N PRO A 32 25.01 -3.95 -8.82
CA PRO A 32 23.59 -3.89 -9.10
C PRO A 32 23.25 -2.52 -9.69
N ALA A 33 22.45 -2.49 -10.75
CA ALA A 33 21.94 -1.23 -11.27
C ALA A 33 21.21 -0.50 -10.13
N GLY A 34 21.35 0.81 -9.99
CA GLY A 34 20.84 1.56 -8.84
C GLY A 34 19.37 1.29 -8.52
N TRP A 35 18.53 1.00 -9.53
CA TRP A 35 17.12 0.63 -9.35
C TRP A 35 16.92 -0.73 -8.66
N SER A 36 17.85 -1.68 -8.82
CA SER A 36 17.72 -3.02 -8.23
C SER A 36 17.86 -3.01 -6.71
N LEU A 37 18.46 -1.96 -6.14
CA LEU A 37 18.53 -1.78 -4.70
C LEU A 37 17.13 -1.60 -4.08
N ALA A 38 16.17 -1.07 -4.83
CA ALA A 38 14.79 -0.91 -4.36
C ALA A 38 14.04 -2.25 -4.15
N VAL A 39 14.53 -3.33 -4.74
CA VAL A 39 14.00 -4.71 -4.62
C VAL A 39 15.00 -5.67 -4.00
N SER A 40 16.03 -5.15 -3.34
CA SER A 40 16.99 -5.94 -2.57
C SER A 40 16.46 -6.25 -1.18
N ASP A 41 16.85 -7.42 -0.66
CA ASP A 41 16.49 -7.81 0.69
C ASP A 41 17.23 -6.95 1.72
N ILE A 42 16.50 -6.60 2.78
CA ILE A 42 17.04 -6.18 4.06
C ILE A 42 16.89 -7.37 5.01
N ASP A 43 17.93 -7.74 5.74
CA ASP A 43 17.91 -8.94 6.56
C ASP A 43 17.56 -8.68 8.02
N ALA A 44 17.80 -7.47 8.52
CA ALA A 44 17.56 -7.11 9.92
C ALA A 44 17.00 -5.68 10.06
N ASP A 45 16.48 -5.39 11.23
CA ASP A 45 16.15 -4.02 11.63
C ASP A 45 17.43 -3.15 11.62
N VAL A 46 17.26 -1.86 11.32
CA VAL A 46 18.34 -0.87 11.37
C VAL A 46 18.17 -0.05 12.66
N PRO A 47 19.10 -0.14 13.62
CA PRO A 47 19.06 0.68 14.81
C PRO A 47 19.16 2.17 14.43
N GLU A 48 18.80 3.05 15.35
CA GLU A 48 18.88 4.48 15.06
C GLU A 48 20.33 4.91 14.84
N GLU A 49 20.61 5.48 13.67
CA GLU A 49 21.91 5.94 13.24
C GLU A 49 21.86 7.38 12.77
N THR A 50 22.92 8.16 13.04
CA THR A 50 23.07 9.50 12.50
C THR A 50 23.50 9.43 11.04
N LEU A 51 22.75 10.10 10.16
CA LEU A 51 23.07 10.18 8.75
C LEU A 51 24.18 11.21 8.49
N GLN A 52 25.09 10.87 7.58
CA GLN A 52 26.11 11.80 7.12
C GLN A 52 25.49 12.84 6.18
N LEU A 53 25.74 14.11 6.45
CA LEU A 53 25.40 15.19 5.53
C LEU A 53 26.39 15.17 4.35
N VAL A 54 25.88 14.94 3.14
CA VAL A 54 26.70 14.89 1.91
C VAL A 54 26.87 16.27 1.30
N ASP A 55 25.81 17.09 1.33
CA ASP A 55 25.80 18.44 0.77
C ASP A 55 24.68 19.28 1.40
N GLY A 56 24.83 20.60 1.35
CA GLY A 56 23.85 21.55 1.87
C GLY A 56 23.89 21.73 3.39
N LYS A 57 22.76 22.06 3.99
CA LYS A 57 22.60 22.24 5.45
C LYS A 57 21.16 21.93 5.86
N VAL A 58 20.97 21.40 7.05
CA VAL A 58 19.65 21.29 7.67
C VAL A 58 19.24 22.70 8.15
N PRO A 59 18.04 23.19 7.77
CA PRO A 59 17.53 24.47 8.25
C PRO A 59 17.43 24.49 9.79
N ALA A 60 17.77 25.59 10.40
CA ALA A 60 17.82 25.71 11.87
C ALA A 60 16.44 25.52 12.54
N ASN A 61 15.38 25.85 11.84
CA ASN A 61 13.98 25.72 12.30
C ASN A 61 13.29 24.40 11.80
N CYS A 62 14.07 23.47 11.25
CA CYS A 62 13.53 22.16 10.86
C CYS A 62 13.51 21.23 12.08
N ASP A 63 12.34 20.75 12.44
CA ASP A 63 12.14 19.66 13.41
C ASP A 63 10.96 18.81 12.91
N VAL A 64 11.29 17.76 12.15
CA VAL A 64 10.29 16.91 11.50
C VAL A 64 10.65 15.43 11.65
N THR A 65 9.64 14.61 11.74
CA THR A 65 9.77 13.14 11.63
C THR A 65 9.00 12.67 10.41
N LEU A 66 9.68 11.96 9.52
CA LEU A 66 9.10 11.33 8.34
C LEU A 66 9.11 9.82 8.53
N TYR A 67 7.94 9.20 8.41
CA TYR A 67 7.80 7.75 8.35
C TYR A 67 7.55 7.33 6.90
N ARG A 68 8.23 6.25 6.49
CA ARG A 68 8.05 5.63 5.18
C ARG A 68 7.97 4.13 5.33
N ASN A 69 7.04 3.51 4.62
CA ASN A 69 6.91 2.07 4.55
C ASN A 69 7.24 1.55 3.15
N GLY A 70 7.62 0.30 3.06
CA GLY A 70 7.82 -0.38 1.79
C GLY A 70 8.23 -1.83 2.01
N PRO A 71 8.04 -2.69 1.00
CA PRO A 71 8.52 -4.06 1.06
C PRO A 71 10.05 -4.09 1.10
N ALA A 72 10.63 -4.98 1.93
CA ALA A 72 12.07 -5.02 2.13
C ALA A 72 12.65 -6.43 2.34
N LYS A 73 11.82 -7.48 2.41
CA LYS A 73 12.28 -8.87 2.46
C LYS A 73 11.47 -9.71 1.50
N PHE A 74 12.14 -10.28 0.50
CA PHE A 74 11.52 -10.96 -0.64
C PHE A 74 11.95 -12.42 -0.75
N ARG A 75 13.08 -12.80 -0.14
CA ARG A 75 13.66 -14.15 -0.24
C ARG A 75 13.81 -14.78 1.12
N ARG A 76 13.56 -16.09 1.21
CA ARG A 76 13.81 -16.93 2.37
C ARG A 76 14.19 -18.33 1.90
N GLY A 77 15.23 -18.92 2.50
CA GLY A 77 15.78 -20.19 2.05
C GLY A 77 16.05 -20.18 0.55
N THR A 78 15.47 -21.10 -0.19
CA THR A 78 15.58 -21.18 -1.66
C THR A 78 14.41 -20.50 -2.40
N GLY A 79 13.44 -19.91 -1.66
CA GLY A 79 12.23 -19.33 -2.21
C GLY A 79 12.28 -17.81 -2.33
N ALA A 80 11.50 -17.29 -3.27
CA ALA A 80 11.26 -15.87 -3.42
C ALA A 80 9.76 -15.56 -3.51
N SER A 81 9.39 -14.34 -3.10
CA SER A 81 8.04 -13.80 -3.34
C SER A 81 7.76 -13.71 -4.84
N GLY A 82 6.55 -14.07 -5.23
CA GLY A 82 6.14 -14.04 -6.63
C GLY A 82 5.95 -12.63 -7.21
N HIS A 83 5.82 -11.64 -6.33
CA HIS A 83 5.72 -10.23 -6.69
C HIS A 83 6.32 -9.36 -5.55
N TRP A 84 6.83 -8.19 -5.89
CA TRP A 84 7.40 -7.29 -4.87
C TRP A 84 6.35 -6.77 -3.86
N PHE A 85 5.07 -6.76 -4.21
CA PHE A 85 3.97 -6.46 -3.28
C PHE A 85 3.86 -7.46 -2.12
N ASP A 86 4.46 -8.64 -2.26
CA ASP A 86 4.37 -9.71 -1.24
C ASP A 86 5.52 -9.65 -0.22
N GLY A 87 6.52 -8.76 -0.43
CA GLY A 87 7.64 -8.59 0.49
C GLY A 87 7.21 -8.04 1.84
N ASP A 88 7.90 -8.43 2.92
CA ASP A 88 7.59 -7.96 4.26
C ASP A 88 7.83 -6.46 4.41
N GLY A 89 6.91 -5.78 5.08
CA GLY A 89 6.97 -4.34 5.31
C GLY A 89 8.07 -3.94 6.29
N LEU A 90 8.84 -2.91 5.91
CA LEU A 90 9.85 -2.27 6.75
C LEU A 90 9.52 -0.78 6.86
N VAL A 91 9.20 -0.34 8.06
CA VAL A 91 8.98 1.09 8.34
C VAL A 91 10.29 1.76 8.68
N ARG A 92 10.55 2.88 8.01
CA ARG A 92 11.72 3.75 8.20
C ARG A 92 11.26 5.04 8.87
N LYS A 93 11.95 5.42 9.94
CA LYS A 93 11.78 6.68 10.65
C LYS A 93 12.99 7.58 10.37
N PHE A 94 12.77 8.69 9.69
CA PHE A 94 13.77 9.75 9.52
C PHE A 94 13.40 10.89 10.45
N ARG A 95 14.31 11.27 11.35
CA ARG A 95 14.16 12.46 12.16
C ARG A 95 15.17 13.50 11.71
N VAL A 96 14.70 14.69 11.41
CA VAL A 96 15.52 15.80 10.97
C VAL A 96 15.26 16.98 11.91
N GLY A 97 16.28 17.39 12.65
CA GLY A 97 16.18 18.49 13.61
C GLY A 97 17.54 18.82 14.25
N ASN A 98 17.65 20.00 14.83
CA ASN A 98 18.87 20.44 15.53
C ASN A 98 20.16 20.28 14.69
N GLY A 99 20.06 20.51 13.37
CA GLY A 99 21.20 20.39 12.46
C GLY A 99 21.64 18.96 12.15
N LYS A 100 20.87 17.93 12.55
CA LYS A 100 21.17 16.52 12.35
C LYS A 100 20.01 15.80 11.66
N ALA A 101 20.32 14.67 11.05
CA ALA A 101 19.32 13.71 10.59
C ALA A 101 19.67 12.32 11.12
N THR A 102 18.65 11.56 11.56
CA THR A 102 18.81 10.17 11.96
C THR A 102 17.87 9.27 11.16
N LEU A 103 18.22 8.00 11.04
CA LEU A 103 17.42 6.94 10.44
C LEU A 103 17.34 5.78 11.41
N ALA A 104 16.13 5.28 11.64
CA ALA A 104 15.88 3.95 12.18
C ALA A 104 14.95 3.19 11.23
N ALA A 105 15.06 1.87 11.14
CA ALA A 105 14.12 1.07 10.38
C ALA A 105 13.80 -0.24 11.10
N ARG A 106 12.52 -0.63 11.07
CA ARG A 106 12.07 -1.86 11.70
C ARG A 106 11.02 -2.57 10.87
N PHE A 107 11.16 -3.88 10.77
CA PHE A 107 10.15 -4.71 10.14
C PHE A 107 8.86 -4.70 10.94
N VAL A 108 7.73 -4.65 10.24
CA VAL A 108 6.43 -4.85 10.86
C VAL A 108 6.29 -6.34 11.22
N ASP A 109 6.08 -6.64 12.49
CA ASP A 109 5.99 -8.00 13.01
C ASP A 109 4.59 -8.59 12.79
N THR A 110 4.30 -9.01 11.54
CA THR A 110 3.02 -9.60 11.14
C THR A 110 3.01 -11.12 11.32
N PRO A 111 1.84 -11.78 11.40
CA PRO A 111 1.72 -13.24 11.40
C PRO A 111 2.42 -13.88 10.19
N LYS A 112 2.25 -13.28 8.99
CA LYS A 112 2.95 -13.70 7.77
C LYS A 112 4.47 -13.74 7.99
N ARG A 113 5.04 -12.59 8.40
CA ARG A 113 6.49 -12.48 8.62
C ARG A 113 6.99 -13.48 9.66
N ARG A 114 6.31 -13.61 10.80
CA ARG A 114 6.70 -14.56 11.85
C ARG A 114 6.72 -16.00 11.36
N LEU A 115 5.66 -16.42 10.65
CA LEU A 115 5.56 -17.77 10.10
C LEU A 115 6.68 -18.05 9.10
N GLU A 116 6.83 -17.16 8.10
CA GLU A 116 7.82 -17.34 7.04
C GLU A 116 9.26 -17.24 7.53
N THR A 117 9.52 -16.41 8.56
CA THR A 117 10.83 -16.36 9.22
C THR A 117 11.12 -17.66 9.98
N LYS A 118 10.12 -18.19 10.70
CA LYS A 118 10.26 -19.46 11.43
C LYS A 118 10.52 -20.64 10.51
N LEU A 119 9.91 -20.67 9.34
CA LEU A 119 10.06 -21.74 8.35
C LEU A 119 11.26 -21.53 7.41
N ASP A 120 11.85 -20.34 7.41
CA ASP A 120 12.81 -19.88 6.41
C ASP A 120 12.32 -20.15 4.98
N ALA A 121 11.03 -19.86 4.73
CA ALA A 121 10.38 -20.15 3.45
C ALA A 121 9.26 -19.15 3.15
N ILE A 122 9.06 -18.84 1.87
CA ILE A 122 7.90 -18.09 1.40
C ILE A 122 6.75 -19.08 1.20
N VAL A 123 5.76 -19.02 2.08
CA VAL A 123 4.63 -19.99 2.08
C VAL A 123 3.27 -19.33 2.01
N GLN A 124 3.14 -18.09 2.51
CA GLN A 124 1.85 -17.39 2.51
C GLN A 124 1.48 -16.90 1.11
N PRO A 125 0.20 -17.07 0.73
CA PRO A 125 -0.30 -16.55 -0.54
C PRO A 125 -0.34 -15.03 -0.50
N GLY A 126 -0.21 -14.42 -1.70
CA GLY A 126 -0.22 -12.97 -1.87
C GLY A 126 -0.69 -12.56 -3.26
N PHE A 127 -0.28 -11.36 -3.66
CA PHE A 127 -0.60 -10.84 -5.00
C PHE A 127 0.03 -11.67 -6.10
N GLY A 128 1.32 -12.02 -5.99
CA GLY A 128 2.06 -12.86 -6.93
C GLY A 128 2.49 -14.21 -6.37
N SER A 129 2.35 -14.44 -5.07
CA SER A 129 2.75 -15.67 -4.40
C SER A 129 1.60 -16.65 -4.27
N SER A 130 1.85 -17.92 -4.62
CA SER A 130 0.91 -19.03 -4.41
C SER A 130 0.96 -19.49 -2.94
N ARG A 131 -0.17 -20.05 -2.48
CA ARG A 131 -0.18 -20.79 -1.21
C ARG A 131 0.70 -22.03 -1.34
N ARG A 132 1.59 -22.25 -0.35
CA ARG A 132 2.47 -23.43 -0.29
C ARG A 132 2.26 -24.21 0.99
N ASP A 133 2.85 -25.39 1.07
CA ASP A 133 2.83 -26.22 2.27
C ASP A 133 3.39 -25.44 3.47
N GLY A 134 2.71 -25.57 4.60
CA GLY A 134 3.01 -24.80 5.81
C GLY A 134 2.28 -23.47 5.92
N ALA A 135 1.57 -23.02 4.88
CA ALA A 135 0.76 -21.79 4.93
C ALA A 135 -0.40 -21.92 5.91
N VAL A 136 -0.60 -20.88 6.74
CA VAL A 136 -1.71 -20.76 7.68
C VAL A 136 -2.55 -19.54 7.26
N VAL A 137 -3.76 -19.76 6.79
CA VAL A 137 -4.68 -18.70 6.33
C VAL A 137 -6.06 -18.94 6.92
N ASN A 138 -6.34 -18.34 8.08
CA ASN A 138 -7.65 -18.33 8.74
C ASN A 138 -8.38 -17.01 8.50
N GLY A 139 -7.66 -15.98 8.06
CA GLY A 139 -8.20 -14.66 7.74
C GLY A 139 -7.20 -13.78 7.01
N PRO A 140 -7.64 -12.61 6.54
CA PRO A 140 -6.79 -11.68 5.77
C PRO A 140 -5.49 -11.30 6.48
N ASP A 141 -5.53 -11.09 7.79
CA ASP A 141 -4.36 -10.64 8.55
C ASP A 141 -3.25 -11.68 8.65
N ASP A 142 -3.54 -12.96 8.38
CA ASP A 142 -2.50 -14.02 8.31
C ASP A 142 -1.58 -13.86 7.09
N THR A 143 -2.06 -13.18 6.04
CA THR A 143 -1.29 -12.90 4.82
C THR A 143 -0.80 -11.46 4.73
N ASN A 144 -1.09 -10.66 5.75
CA ASN A 144 -0.83 -9.23 5.78
C ASN A 144 0.67 -8.94 5.78
N ALA A 145 1.15 -8.29 4.74
CA ALA A 145 2.54 -7.89 4.58
C ALA A 145 2.86 -6.52 5.23
N ALA A 146 1.84 -5.72 5.57
CA ALA A 146 1.93 -4.38 6.18
C ALA A 146 3.00 -3.48 5.53
N ASN A 147 3.05 -3.44 4.20
CA ASN A 147 4.22 -2.97 3.45
C ASN A 147 3.96 -1.77 2.53
N THR A 148 2.77 -1.19 2.52
CA THR A 148 2.40 -0.23 1.46
C THR A 148 2.66 1.21 1.90
N SER A 149 2.03 1.68 2.96
CA SER A 149 2.18 3.05 3.44
C SER A 149 2.08 3.15 4.96
N VAL A 150 2.11 4.35 5.49
CA VAL A 150 1.85 4.63 6.91
C VAL A 150 0.84 5.76 7.06
N LEU A 151 0.13 5.73 8.18
CA LEU A 151 -0.80 6.76 8.60
C LEU A 151 -0.58 7.09 10.08
N MET A 152 -0.45 8.38 10.40
CA MET A 152 -0.59 8.85 11.78
C MET A 152 -2.06 9.22 12.02
N SER A 153 -2.69 8.60 13.01
CA SER A 153 -4.09 8.87 13.37
C SER A 153 -4.29 8.65 14.87
N GLY A 154 -4.84 9.64 15.56
CA GLY A 154 -5.10 9.55 17.00
C GLY A 154 -3.86 9.26 17.85
N GLY A 155 -2.67 9.69 17.43
CA GLY A 155 -1.40 9.43 18.10
C GLY A 155 -0.81 8.03 17.86
N GLU A 156 -1.47 7.18 17.07
CA GLU A 156 -0.95 5.87 16.66
C GLU A 156 -0.31 5.95 15.28
N LEU A 157 0.82 5.27 15.10
CA LEU A 157 1.41 5.02 13.79
C LEU A 157 0.87 3.69 13.24
N LEU A 158 0.22 3.75 12.08
CA LEU A 158 -0.40 2.60 11.44
C LEU A 158 0.37 2.23 10.17
N ALA A 159 0.85 0.99 10.06
CA ALA A 159 1.39 0.46 8.80
C ALA A 159 0.23 -0.21 8.04
N LEU A 160 0.05 0.20 6.79
CA LEU A 160 -1.13 -0.13 6.00
C LEU A 160 -0.84 -1.19 4.95
N TRP A 161 -1.89 -1.98 4.68
CA TRP A 161 -1.95 -2.99 3.62
C TRP A 161 -3.39 -3.12 3.13
N GLU A 162 -3.61 -3.31 1.83
CA GLU A 162 -4.94 -3.19 1.22
C GLU A 162 -5.96 -4.24 1.67
N GLY A 163 -5.48 -5.45 1.98
CA GLY A 163 -6.34 -6.62 2.14
C GLY A 163 -6.78 -6.92 3.58
N GLY A 164 -6.34 -6.16 4.58
CA GLY A 164 -6.62 -6.46 5.98
C GLY A 164 -6.50 -5.25 6.90
N SER A 165 -6.28 -5.55 8.17
CA SER A 165 -6.19 -4.53 9.23
C SER A 165 -4.88 -3.74 9.17
N PRO A 166 -4.88 -2.44 9.53
CA PRO A 166 -3.64 -1.70 9.81
C PRO A 166 -2.85 -2.33 10.96
N ALA A 167 -1.53 -2.44 10.84
CA ALA A 167 -0.68 -2.80 11.96
C ALA A 167 -0.33 -1.57 12.79
N ILE A 168 -0.51 -1.64 14.11
CA ILE A 168 -0.20 -0.56 15.06
C ILE A 168 1.27 -0.63 15.41
N LEU A 169 1.97 0.47 15.26
CA LEU A 169 3.37 0.63 15.64
C LEU A 169 3.52 1.71 16.71
N ASP A 170 4.50 1.52 17.57
CA ASP A 170 4.99 2.60 18.40
C ASP A 170 5.73 3.63 17.53
N PRO A 171 5.36 4.91 17.56
CA PRO A 171 5.99 5.91 16.68
C PRO A 171 7.46 6.18 17.02
N GLU A 172 7.88 5.95 18.27
CA GLU A 172 9.29 6.17 18.65
C GLU A 172 10.17 4.96 18.38
N THR A 173 9.72 3.77 18.76
CA THR A 173 10.52 2.53 18.66
C THR A 173 10.24 1.72 17.41
N LEU A 174 9.17 2.02 16.67
CA LEU A 174 8.62 1.26 15.53
C LEU A 174 8.20 -0.18 15.92
N GLU A 175 8.07 -0.46 17.21
CA GLU A 175 7.63 -1.77 17.67
C GLU A 175 6.17 -2.05 17.30
N THR A 176 5.91 -3.22 16.74
CA THR A 176 4.55 -3.64 16.39
C THR A 176 3.78 -4.04 17.63
N ARG A 177 2.65 -3.38 17.87
CA ARG A 177 1.76 -3.61 19.02
C ARG A 177 0.58 -4.53 18.70
N GLY A 178 0.39 -4.89 17.42
CA GLY A 178 -0.70 -5.75 16.94
C GLY A 178 -1.45 -5.11 15.78
N PHE A 179 -2.66 -5.61 15.51
CA PHE A 179 -3.53 -5.07 14.47
C PHE A 179 -4.65 -4.19 15.04
N LYS A 180 -4.95 -3.11 14.34
CA LYS A 180 -6.05 -2.19 14.68
C LYS A 180 -7.39 -2.87 14.44
N THR A 181 -8.24 -2.87 15.46
CA THR A 181 -9.64 -3.25 15.36
C THR A 181 -10.48 -2.05 15.76
N PHE A 182 -11.03 -1.34 14.78
CA PHE A 182 -11.83 -0.14 15.03
C PHE A 182 -13.14 -0.43 15.78
N ARG A 183 -13.74 -1.59 15.49
CA ARG A 183 -14.94 -2.11 16.14
C ARG A 183 -14.93 -3.64 16.03
N ARG A 184 -15.40 -4.35 17.04
CA ARG A 184 -15.24 -5.80 17.16
C ARG A 184 -15.78 -6.58 15.94
N ASP A 185 -16.91 -6.16 15.38
CA ASP A 185 -17.54 -6.77 14.21
C ASP A 185 -16.81 -6.43 12.89
N LEU A 186 -15.88 -5.49 12.91
CA LEU A 186 -15.07 -5.06 11.78
C LEU A 186 -13.62 -5.58 11.85
N LYS A 187 -13.38 -6.61 12.68
CA LYS A 187 -12.05 -7.22 12.77
C LYS A 187 -11.64 -7.81 11.41
N GLN A 188 -10.39 -7.56 11.01
CA GLN A 188 -9.80 -8.04 9.76
C GLN A 188 -10.48 -7.51 8.49
N MET A 189 -11.28 -6.45 8.59
CA MET A 189 -11.87 -5.83 7.42
C MET A 189 -10.82 -5.01 6.66
N PRO A 190 -10.87 -5.01 5.32
CA PRO A 190 -9.88 -4.31 4.50
C PRO A 190 -9.90 -2.80 4.76
N PHE A 191 -8.71 -2.24 4.90
CA PHE A 191 -8.45 -0.82 5.06
C PHE A 191 -7.34 -0.45 4.09
N LEU A 192 -7.67 0.25 2.99
CA LEU A 192 -6.72 0.57 1.92
C LEU A 192 -5.51 1.36 2.42
N ALA A 193 -4.49 1.36 1.61
CA ALA A 193 -3.20 1.94 1.97
C ALA A 193 -3.02 3.41 1.56
N HIS A 194 -4.03 4.03 0.95
CA HIS A 194 -4.00 5.44 0.52
C HIS A 194 -5.16 6.25 1.13
N PRO A 195 -5.23 6.35 2.49
CA PRO A 195 -6.26 7.16 3.14
C PRO A 195 -6.11 8.63 2.79
N ARG A 196 -7.24 9.36 2.80
CA ARG A 196 -7.27 10.81 2.63
C ARG A 196 -7.45 11.46 4.00
N VAL A 197 -6.51 12.32 4.37
CA VAL A 197 -6.52 13.06 5.63
C VAL A 197 -6.98 14.48 5.36
N GLU A 198 -8.05 14.90 6.01
CA GLU A 198 -8.57 16.26 5.91
C GLU A 198 -7.77 17.25 6.80
N PRO A 199 -7.87 18.54 6.55
CA PRO A 199 -7.13 19.55 7.33
C PRO A 199 -7.44 19.52 8.83
N ASP A 200 -8.61 19.05 9.23
CA ASP A 200 -9.02 18.89 10.63
C ASP A 200 -8.51 17.59 11.27
N GLY A 201 -7.82 16.74 10.50
CA GLY A 201 -7.34 15.42 10.93
C GLY A 201 -8.34 14.28 10.73
N THR A 202 -9.54 14.55 10.20
CA THR A 202 -10.48 13.48 9.80
C THR A 202 -9.85 12.63 8.70
N VAL A 203 -9.97 11.30 8.85
CA VAL A 203 -9.45 10.35 7.85
C VAL A 203 -10.61 9.69 7.12
N TRP A 204 -10.56 9.72 5.80
CA TRP A 204 -11.41 8.89 4.94
C TRP A 204 -10.58 7.78 4.31
N ASN A 205 -11.14 6.57 4.30
CA ASN A 205 -10.52 5.45 3.61
C ASN A 205 -11.57 4.51 3.02
N LEU A 206 -11.11 3.62 2.18
CA LEU A 206 -11.93 2.58 1.58
C LEU A 206 -11.41 1.21 1.97
N GLY A 207 -12.19 0.16 1.67
CA GLY A 207 -11.76 -1.23 1.82
C GLY A 207 -12.48 -2.10 0.79
N GLY A 208 -11.72 -2.66 -0.17
CA GLY A 208 -12.32 -3.42 -1.27
C GLY A 208 -12.99 -4.72 -0.79
N ASN A 209 -14.15 -5.05 -1.37
CA ASN A 209 -14.86 -6.30 -1.15
C ASN A 209 -15.71 -6.66 -2.39
N GLY A 210 -15.06 -7.06 -3.46
CA GLY A 210 -15.73 -7.44 -4.71
C GLY A 210 -16.50 -6.28 -5.34
N LYS A 211 -17.84 -6.39 -5.44
CA LYS A 211 -18.72 -5.35 -6.02
C LYS A 211 -19.12 -4.27 -5.02
N SER A 212 -18.60 -4.33 -3.80
CA SER A 212 -18.83 -3.38 -2.73
C SER A 212 -17.50 -2.86 -2.20
N THR A 213 -17.53 -1.76 -1.45
CA THR A 213 -16.39 -1.28 -0.68
C THR A 213 -16.86 -0.80 0.68
N PHE A 214 -16.05 -1.02 1.71
CA PHE A 214 -16.23 -0.29 2.96
C PHE A 214 -15.82 1.16 2.76
N VAL A 215 -16.60 2.07 3.33
CA VAL A 215 -16.22 3.47 3.51
C VAL A 215 -15.93 3.69 4.97
N TRP A 216 -14.70 4.02 5.28
CA TRP A 216 -14.23 4.33 6.62
C TRP A 216 -14.14 5.83 6.81
N LYS A 217 -14.62 6.31 7.96
CA LYS A 217 -14.32 7.65 8.47
C LYS A 217 -13.75 7.51 9.86
N LEU A 218 -12.55 8.02 10.09
CA LEU A 218 -11.98 8.16 11.45
C LEU A 218 -12.07 9.62 11.86
N ASN A 219 -12.38 9.84 13.12
CA ASN A 219 -12.33 11.15 13.74
C ASN A 219 -10.86 11.58 13.92
N PRO A 220 -10.57 12.87 14.18
CA PRO A 220 -9.21 13.37 14.40
C PRO A 220 -8.46 12.66 15.54
N ASP A 221 -9.17 12.13 16.52
CA ASP A 221 -8.62 11.34 17.63
C ASP A 221 -8.36 9.87 17.29
N GLY A 222 -8.55 9.47 16.02
CA GLY A 222 -8.37 8.09 15.53
C GLY A 222 -9.51 7.14 15.87
N SER A 223 -10.56 7.59 16.56
CA SER A 223 -11.75 6.78 16.82
C SER A 223 -12.59 6.58 15.56
N LEU A 224 -13.37 5.50 15.51
CA LEU A 224 -14.26 5.21 14.38
C LEU A 224 -15.45 6.18 14.38
N GLY A 225 -15.53 7.04 13.38
CA GLY A 225 -16.68 7.91 13.14
C GLY A 225 -17.76 7.22 12.30
N LYS A 226 -17.36 6.46 11.26
CA LYS A 226 -18.27 5.75 10.35
C LYS A 226 -17.58 4.52 9.74
N ALA A 227 -18.37 3.45 9.55
CA ALA A 227 -18.00 2.32 8.69
C ALA A 227 -19.28 1.82 8.02
N GLU A 228 -19.36 2.02 6.72
CA GLU A 228 -20.54 1.65 5.93
C GLU A 228 -20.13 0.90 4.66
N MET A 229 -20.97 -0.04 4.24
CA MET A 229 -20.81 -0.74 2.98
C MET A 229 -21.44 0.06 1.85
N LEU A 230 -20.69 0.29 0.78
CA LEU A 230 -21.12 0.98 -0.42
C LEU A 230 -21.07 0.04 -1.63
N GLU A 231 -22.20 -0.11 -2.32
CA GLU A 231 -22.26 -0.82 -3.59
C GLU A 231 -21.61 0.00 -4.71
N VAL A 232 -20.53 -0.53 -5.28
CA VAL A 232 -19.82 0.08 -6.43
C VAL A 232 -20.21 -0.60 -7.76
N GLY A 233 -20.86 -1.77 -7.70
CA GLY A 233 -21.47 -2.45 -8.84
C GLY A 233 -20.50 -3.22 -9.75
N ARG A 234 -19.18 -3.08 -9.56
CA ARG A 234 -18.13 -3.78 -10.32
C ARG A 234 -16.99 -4.18 -9.38
N ALA A 235 -16.52 -5.41 -9.49
CA ALA A 235 -15.35 -5.89 -8.76
C ALA A 235 -14.04 -5.37 -9.40
N SER A 236 -13.95 -4.07 -9.63
CA SER A 236 -12.74 -3.43 -10.14
C SER A 236 -11.64 -3.44 -9.08
N TYR A 237 -10.41 -3.69 -9.49
CA TYR A 237 -9.27 -3.36 -8.66
C TYR A 237 -9.10 -1.84 -8.60
N PHE A 238 -9.14 -1.29 -7.42
CA PHE A 238 -8.78 0.11 -7.15
C PHE A 238 -7.83 0.14 -5.95
N HIS A 239 -6.63 0.60 -6.20
CA HIS A 239 -5.56 0.72 -5.22
C HIS A 239 -5.67 2.02 -4.43
N ASP A 240 -6.18 3.04 -5.07
CA ASP A 240 -6.27 4.41 -4.56
C ASP A 240 -7.62 5.03 -4.92
N PHE A 241 -7.98 6.08 -4.21
CA PHE A 241 -9.13 6.94 -4.47
C PHE A 241 -8.74 8.39 -4.17
N THR A 242 -9.57 9.36 -4.56
CA THR A 242 -9.35 10.73 -4.13
C THR A 242 -10.60 11.32 -3.49
N ALA A 243 -10.45 12.46 -2.85
CA ALA A 243 -11.53 13.14 -2.16
C ALA A 243 -11.41 14.66 -2.34
N THR A 244 -12.57 15.32 -2.39
CA THR A 244 -12.69 16.77 -2.21
C THR A 244 -13.21 17.06 -0.80
N ALA A 245 -13.39 18.30 -0.42
CA ALA A 245 -14.04 18.65 0.85
C ALA A 245 -15.42 17.96 1.02
N ARG A 246 -16.16 17.73 -0.07
CA ARG A 246 -17.54 17.23 -0.04
C ARG A 246 -17.74 15.82 -0.56
N HIS A 247 -16.85 15.32 -1.39
CA HIS A 247 -17.06 14.05 -2.09
C HIS A 247 -15.90 13.09 -1.94
N LEU A 248 -16.22 11.80 -1.94
CA LEU A 248 -15.28 10.72 -2.25
C LEU A 248 -15.37 10.45 -3.76
N ILE A 249 -14.25 10.22 -4.40
CA ILE A 249 -14.15 9.95 -5.83
C ILE A 249 -13.46 8.61 -6.02
N ILE A 250 -14.21 7.62 -6.49
CA ILE A 250 -13.72 6.27 -6.73
C ILE A 250 -13.66 6.04 -8.24
N VAL A 251 -12.50 5.65 -8.73
CA VAL A 251 -12.29 5.33 -10.14
C VAL A 251 -12.24 3.81 -10.30
N LEU A 252 -13.23 3.26 -10.98
CA LEU A 252 -13.36 1.84 -11.25
C LEU A 252 -12.82 1.54 -12.66
N GLN A 253 -11.53 1.26 -12.73
CA GLN A 253 -10.89 0.85 -13.98
C GLN A 253 -11.39 -0.53 -14.42
N PRO A 254 -11.27 -0.89 -15.72
CA PRO A 254 -11.72 -2.17 -16.23
C PRO A 254 -10.76 -3.33 -15.94
N TRP A 255 -9.94 -3.23 -14.93
CA TRP A 255 -9.16 -4.33 -14.38
C TRP A 255 -9.98 -4.95 -13.25
N VAL A 256 -10.59 -6.10 -13.53
CA VAL A 256 -11.62 -6.69 -12.68
C VAL A 256 -11.15 -8.00 -12.07
N GLN A 257 -11.59 -8.24 -10.85
CA GLN A 257 -11.34 -9.48 -10.15
C GLN A 257 -12.40 -10.52 -10.55
N GLU A 258 -11.94 -11.64 -11.11
CA GLU A 258 -12.77 -12.79 -11.48
C GLU A 258 -12.58 -13.93 -10.48
N GLY A 259 -13.41 -13.94 -9.44
CA GLY A 259 -13.32 -14.91 -8.36
C GLY A 259 -12.22 -14.58 -7.34
N PHE A 260 -11.93 -15.55 -6.48
CA PHE A 260 -10.92 -15.44 -5.43
C PHE A 260 -9.99 -16.65 -5.49
N LYS A 261 -8.77 -16.42 -5.94
CA LYS A 261 -7.70 -17.44 -6.00
C LYS A 261 -6.34 -16.79 -5.80
N PHE A 262 -5.37 -17.58 -5.43
CA PHE A 262 -3.98 -17.14 -5.30
C PHE A 262 -3.08 -17.82 -6.34
N PRO A 263 -2.09 -17.10 -6.90
CA PRO A 263 -1.80 -15.68 -6.70
C PRO A 263 -2.97 -14.78 -7.10
N LEU A 264 -3.22 -13.71 -6.35
CA LEU A 264 -4.35 -12.82 -6.63
C LEU A 264 -4.28 -12.21 -8.03
N SER A 265 -3.06 -11.94 -8.53
CA SER A 265 -2.82 -11.45 -9.90
C SER A 265 -3.43 -12.33 -10.98
N THR A 266 -3.54 -13.66 -10.75
CA THR A 266 -4.15 -14.60 -11.71
C THR A 266 -5.69 -14.58 -11.68
N ALA A 267 -6.29 -13.91 -10.69
CA ALA A 267 -7.73 -13.68 -10.64
C ALA A 267 -8.13 -12.35 -11.29
N MET A 268 -7.16 -11.58 -11.79
CA MET A 268 -7.39 -10.26 -12.38
C MET A 268 -7.49 -10.36 -13.90
N ALA A 269 -8.48 -9.72 -14.48
CA ALA A 269 -8.68 -9.65 -15.93
C ALA A 269 -8.85 -8.20 -16.39
N TRP A 270 -8.16 -7.85 -17.48
CA TRP A 270 -8.35 -6.57 -18.15
C TRP A 270 -9.49 -6.67 -19.15
N LYS A 271 -10.56 -5.86 -18.97
CA LYS A 271 -11.80 -5.88 -19.77
C LYS A 271 -12.10 -4.48 -20.33
N PRO A 272 -11.38 -4.04 -21.34
CA PRO A 272 -11.50 -2.67 -21.86
C PRO A 272 -12.91 -2.33 -22.37
N GLU A 273 -13.68 -3.32 -22.79
CA GLU A 273 -15.09 -3.15 -23.20
C GLU A 273 -16.00 -2.61 -22.09
N LEU A 274 -15.58 -2.74 -20.82
CA LEU A 274 -16.33 -2.20 -19.69
C LEU A 274 -16.10 -0.70 -19.46
N GLY A 275 -15.12 -0.09 -20.12
CA GLY A 275 -14.71 1.28 -19.87
C GLY A 275 -14.29 1.55 -18.43
N THR A 276 -13.95 2.77 -18.13
CA THR A 276 -13.67 3.24 -16.76
C THR A 276 -14.89 3.99 -16.21
N ARG A 277 -15.27 3.69 -14.97
CA ARG A 277 -16.38 4.36 -14.28
C ARG A 277 -15.86 5.19 -13.13
N ILE A 278 -16.34 6.44 -13.01
CA ILE A 278 -16.02 7.32 -11.89
C ILE A 278 -17.28 7.50 -11.05
N LEU A 279 -17.17 7.18 -9.77
CA LEU A 279 -18.21 7.41 -8.78
C LEU A 279 -17.85 8.67 -7.96
N VAL A 280 -18.74 9.65 -7.94
CA VAL A 280 -18.64 10.86 -7.10
C VAL A 280 -19.72 10.77 -6.03
N ILE A 281 -19.32 10.60 -4.77
CA ILE A 281 -20.16 10.20 -3.66
C ILE A 281 -20.14 11.29 -2.60
N ASP A 282 -21.30 11.75 -2.15
CA ASP A 282 -21.40 12.76 -1.08
C ASP A 282 -20.98 12.16 0.27
N LYS A 283 -20.04 12.81 0.97
CA LYS A 283 -19.51 12.35 2.26
C LYS A 283 -20.54 12.35 3.39
N ASN A 284 -21.54 13.22 3.30
CA ASN A 284 -22.59 13.34 4.31
C ASN A 284 -23.72 12.33 4.08
N ASP A 285 -23.91 11.91 2.81
CA ASP A 285 -24.95 10.95 2.44
C ASP A 285 -24.43 10.03 1.32
N LEU A 286 -23.88 8.87 1.70
CA LEU A 286 -23.27 7.94 0.77
C LEU A 286 -24.26 7.34 -0.25
N SER A 287 -25.58 7.50 -0.05
CA SER A 287 -26.59 7.12 -1.04
C SER A 287 -26.61 8.06 -2.24
N LYS A 288 -26.18 9.31 -2.05
CA LYS A 288 -26.08 10.33 -3.11
C LYS A 288 -24.79 10.14 -3.88
N LYS A 289 -24.91 9.49 -5.03
CA LYS A 289 -23.79 9.26 -5.93
C LYS A 289 -24.12 9.67 -7.36
N ARG A 290 -23.13 10.22 -8.06
CA ARG A 290 -23.14 10.44 -9.51
C ARG A 290 -22.12 9.51 -10.14
N THR A 291 -22.45 9.01 -11.32
CA THR A 291 -21.60 8.10 -12.09
C THR A 291 -21.25 8.74 -13.42
N TYR A 292 -19.97 8.67 -13.78
CA TYR A 292 -19.47 9.08 -15.09
C TYR A 292 -18.77 7.90 -15.74
N GLU A 293 -18.83 7.80 -17.05
CA GLU A 293 -18.18 6.75 -17.82
C GLU A 293 -17.19 7.36 -18.81
N LEU A 294 -16.03 6.74 -18.90
CA LEU A 294 -14.91 7.13 -19.75
C LEU A 294 -14.40 5.94 -20.54
N PRO A 295 -13.67 6.15 -21.64
CA PRO A 295 -12.89 5.08 -22.27
C PRO A 295 -12.01 4.34 -21.26
N ALA A 296 -11.69 3.09 -21.56
CA ALA A 296 -10.84 2.26 -20.71
C ALA A 296 -9.44 2.88 -20.54
N PHE A 297 -8.99 3.00 -19.29
CA PHE A 297 -7.62 3.31 -18.94
C PHE A 297 -7.22 2.63 -17.64
N SER A 298 -5.93 2.52 -17.39
CA SER A 298 -5.37 1.97 -16.16
C SER A 298 -4.67 3.06 -15.35
N PHE A 299 -4.73 2.94 -14.04
CA PHE A 299 -4.03 3.82 -13.09
C PHE A 299 -3.69 3.03 -11.81
N PHE A 300 -2.76 3.54 -11.02
CA PHE A 300 -2.51 3.08 -9.66
C PHE A 300 -2.84 4.16 -8.64
N HIS A 301 -2.37 5.38 -8.86
CA HIS A 301 -2.52 6.48 -7.92
C HIS A 301 -3.29 7.65 -8.51
N LEU A 302 -3.94 8.39 -7.65
CA LEU A 302 -4.67 9.61 -7.95
C LEU A 302 -4.03 10.77 -7.18
N ALA A 303 -4.00 11.94 -7.80
CA ALA A 303 -3.68 13.19 -7.09
C ALA A 303 -4.85 13.63 -6.20
N ASP A 304 -4.62 14.65 -5.39
CA ASP A 304 -5.67 15.24 -4.57
C ASP A 304 -6.77 15.86 -5.41
N GLY A 305 -8.00 15.83 -4.88
CA GLY A 305 -9.18 16.50 -5.45
C GLY A 305 -9.49 17.79 -4.71
N TRP A 306 -10.01 18.80 -5.40
CA TRP A 306 -10.47 20.07 -4.83
C TRP A 306 -11.78 20.54 -5.46
#